data_0facc68cb97bde0591fbb1047bbe2962
#
_entry.id   0facc68cb97bde0591fbb1047bbe2962
#
_cell.length_a   1.000
_cell.length_b   1.000
_cell.length_c   1.000
_cell.angle_alpha   90.00
_cell.angle_beta   90.00
_cell.angle_gamma   90.00
#
_symmetry.space_group_name_H-M   'P 1'
#
loop_
_entity.id
_entity.type
_entity.pdbx_description
1 polymer ?
#
loop_
_entity_poly.entity_id
_entity_poly.type
_entity_poly.pdbx_seq_one_letter_code
_entity_poly.pdbx_strand_id
1 'polypeptide(L)'
;MKNTLPEQSVTKSVRCPGCCYKLEMFSGKRMRMRKKMSEDERFMKEAIRQAKKAYALEETPIGCVLVHEGKIIARGYNKRNKKKNTLAHAEIIVINKASRVLGDWRLEECTMYVTLEPCPMCAGAIVQARIPKVVIGSMNPKAGCAGSVLNLLDMPGFNHRVEVERGILEEPCSRLMSGFFKELRLKRKKST
;
A
#
# COMPACT_ATOMS: atom_id res chain seq x y z
N MET A 1 54.82 -23.49 -7.24
CA MET A 1 53.51 -23.21 -6.61
C MET A 1 53.26 -21.72 -6.74
N LYS A 2 52.37 -21.31 -7.69
CA LYS A 2 52.01 -19.90 -7.91
C LYS A 2 50.61 -19.69 -7.31
N ASN A 3 50.53 -18.94 -6.20
CA ASN A 3 49.30 -18.47 -5.61
C ASN A 3 48.78 -17.31 -6.44
N THR A 4 47.66 -17.50 -7.15
CA THR A 4 46.87 -16.45 -7.77
C THR A 4 45.71 -16.08 -6.83
N LEU A 5 45.76 -14.86 -6.30
CA LEU A 5 44.64 -14.24 -5.58
C LEU A 5 43.48 -13.94 -6.55
N PRO A 6 42.20 -14.03 -6.13
CA PRO A 6 41.06 -13.71 -7.01
C PRO A 6 40.95 -12.19 -7.20
N GLU A 7 40.80 -11.77 -8.46
CA GLU A 7 40.48 -10.40 -8.85
C GLU A 7 39.18 -9.93 -8.20
N GLN A 8 39.32 -8.88 -7.39
CA GLN A 8 38.13 -8.13 -6.90
C GLN A 8 37.54 -7.32 -8.04
N SER A 9 36.32 -7.63 -8.44
CA SER A 9 35.55 -6.87 -9.43
C SER A 9 35.21 -5.47 -8.88
N VAL A 10 35.91 -4.46 -9.39
CA VAL A 10 35.66 -3.06 -9.05
C VAL A 10 34.38 -2.58 -9.77
N THR A 11 33.31 -2.37 -9.05
CA THR A 11 32.09 -1.74 -9.56
C THR A 11 32.24 -0.21 -9.52
N LYS A 12 32.32 0.45 -10.67
CA LYS A 12 32.24 1.91 -10.75
C LYS A 12 30.77 2.32 -10.89
N SER A 13 30.27 3.08 -9.93
CA SER A 13 28.94 3.73 -10.02
C SER A 13 29.11 5.16 -10.52
N VAL A 14 28.41 5.52 -11.61
CA VAL A 14 28.37 6.89 -12.14
C VAL A 14 26.96 7.46 -11.90
N ARG A 15 26.89 8.66 -11.30
CA ARG A 15 25.61 9.41 -11.16
C ARG A 15 25.46 10.33 -12.36
N CYS A 16 24.32 10.27 -13.00
CA CYS A 16 23.94 11.25 -14.04
C CYS A 16 23.27 12.46 -13.38
N PRO A 17 23.73 13.71 -13.56
CA PRO A 17 23.03 14.90 -13.08
C PRO A 17 21.71 15.05 -13.83
N GLY A 18 20.58 14.94 -13.12
CA GLY A 18 19.24 15.21 -13.66
C GLY A 18 18.36 14.00 -14.01
N CYS A 19 18.79 12.76 -13.82
CA CYS A 19 17.91 11.61 -14.01
C CYS A 19 17.81 10.70 -12.78
N CYS A 20 16.63 10.13 -12.56
CA CYS A 20 16.31 9.25 -11.40
C CYS A 20 16.88 7.82 -11.52
N TYR A 21 17.94 7.60 -12.29
CA TYR A 21 18.49 6.27 -12.55
C TYR A 21 19.90 6.12 -11.99
N LYS A 22 20.18 4.98 -11.34
CA LYS A 22 21.50 4.55 -10.91
C LYS A 22 22.08 3.58 -11.93
N LEU A 23 23.24 3.89 -12.50
CA LEU A 23 23.97 3.04 -13.45
C LEU A 23 24.91 2.11 -12.67
N GLU A 24 24.68 0.81 -12.71
CA GLU A 24 25.61 -0.19 -12.23
C GLU A 24 26.22 -0.94 -13.42
N MET A 25 27.54 -0.82 -13.60
CA MET A 25 28.28 -1.55 -14.65
C MET A 25 28.76 -2.90 -14.12
N PHE A 26 28.25 -3.98 -14.69
CA PHE A 26 28.85 -5.31 -14.58
C PHE A 26 29.61 -5.63 -15.85
N SER A 27 30.84 -6.13 -15.73
CA SER A 27 31.67 -6.50 -16.86
C SER A 27 30.97 -7.50 -17.77
N GLY A 28 30.68 -7.10 -19.01
CA GLY A 28 30.30 -7.99 -20.11
C GLY A 28 28.81 -8.27 -20.30
N LYS A 29 27.85 -7.66 -19.55
CA LYS A 29 26.41 -7.84 -19.76
C LYS A 29 25.62 -6.53 -19.79
N ARG A 30 24.60 -6.48 -20.68
CA ARG A 30 23.65 -5.37 -20.94
C ARG A 30 23.35 -4.55 -19.69
N MET A 31 23.58 -3.24 -19.80
CA MET A 31 23.21 -2.24 -18.77
C MET A 31 21.73 -2.35 -18.40
N ARG A 32 21.41 -2.78 -17.19
CA ARG A 32 20.06 -2.71 -16.64
C ARG A 32 19.89 -1.38 -15.89
N MET A 33 19.15 -0.46 -16.49
CA MET A 33 18.71 0.74 -15.78
C MET A 33 17.71 0.33 -14.67
N ARG A 34 18.10 0.41 -13.41
CA ARG A 34 17.15 0.27 -12.28
C ARG A 34 16.51 1.64 -12.02
N LYS A 35 15.22 1.76 -12.32
CA LYS A 35 14.42 2.91 -11.90
C LYS A 35 14.50 3.04 -10.37
N LYS A 36 14.90 4.22 -9.87
CA LYS A 36 14.87 4.49 -8.43
C LYS A 36 13.41 4.42 -7.97
N MET A 37 13.14 3.59 -6.97
CA MET A 37 11.81 3.44 -6.39
C MET A 37 11.36 4.77 -5.79
N SER A 38 10.14 5.20 -6.10
CA SER A 38 9.55 6.40 -5.50
C SER A 38 9.25 6.19 -4.01
N GLU A 39 9.02 7.27 -3.29
CA GLU A 39 8.64 7.21 -1.89
C GLU A 39 7.28 6.53 -1.72
N ASP A 40 6.31 6.86 -2.56
CA ASP A 40 4.98 6.26 -2.57
C ASP A 40 5.04 4.75 -2.86
N GLU A 41 5.88 4.33 -3.83
CA GLU A 41 6.12 2.90 -4.06
C GLU A 41 6.69 2.20 -2.82
N ARG A 42 7.56 2.87 -2.06
CA ARG A 42 8.13 2.34 -0.81
C ARG A 42 7.05 2.08 0.23
N PHE A 43 6.18 3.05 0.47
CA PHE A 43 5.09 2.93 1.44
C PHE A 43 4.00 1.97 0.97
N MET A 44 3.66 1.96 -0.31
CA MET A 44 2.73 1.00 -0.87
C MET A 44 3.25 -0.45 -0.78
N LYS A 45 4.55 -0.69 -0.94
CA LYS A 45 5.15 -2.02 -0.69
C LYS A 45 4.96 -2.48 0.75
N GLU A 46 5.00 -1.55 1.71
CA GLU A 46 4.71 -1.90 3.10
C GLU A 46 3.22 -2.22 3.29
N ALA A 47 2.31 -1.47 2.67
CA ALA A 47 0.88 -1.79 2.67
C ALA A 47 0.63 -3.19 2.05
N ILE A 48 1.31 -3.54 0.95
CA ILE A 48 1.26 -4.88 0.34
C ILE A 48 1.77 -5.96 1.32
N ARG A 49 2.83 -5.70 2.09
CA ARG A 49 3.28 -6.64 3.14
C ARG A 49 2.21 -6.87 4.21
N GLN A 50 1.48 -5.83 4.58
CA GLN A 50 0.34 -5.98 5.50
C GLN A 50 -0.80 -6.79 4.85
N ALA A 51 -1.12 -6.55 3.57
CA ALA A 51 -2.12 -7.32 2.83
C ALA A 51 -1.79 -8.82 2.78
N LYS A 52 -0.50 -9.17 2.59
CA LYS A 52 -0.05 -10.57 2.64
C LYS A 52 -0.26 -11.24 4.00
N LYS A 53 -0.20 -10.47 5.11
CA LYS A 53 -0.53 -11.00 6.44
C LYS A 53 -2.03 -11.31 6.56
N ALA A 54 -2.91 -10.48 5.98
CA ALA A 54 -4.33 -10.78 5.90
C ALA A 54 -4.56 -12.06 5.07
N TYR A 55 -3.92 -12.16 3.90
CA TYR A 55 -4.00 -13.33 3.03
C TYR A 55 -3.65 -14.63 3.77
N ALA A 56 -2.54 -14.65 4.51
CA ALA A 56 -2.10 -15.81 5.28
C ALA A 56 -3.08 -16.21 6.42
N LEU A 57 -3.96 -15.28 6.84
CA LEU A 57 -5.01 -15.52 7.82
C LEU A 57 -6.38 -15.79 7.19
N GLU A 58 -6.42 -16.07 5.88
CA GLU A 58 -7.65 -16.26 5.12
C GLU A 58 -8.63 -15.07 5.18
N GLU A 59 -8.10 -13.89 5.45
CA GLU A 59 -8.81 -12.62 5.38
C GLU A 59 -8.67 -11.97 4.01
N THR A 60 -9.64 -11.17 3.63
CA THR A 60 -9.51 -10.35 2.41
C THR A 60 -8.19 -9.57 2.44
N PRO A 61 -7.31 -9.71 1.43
CA PRO A 61 -5.93 -9.23 1.50
C PRO A 61 -5.83 -7.73 1.28
N ILE A 62 -6.31 -6.97 2.25
CA ILE A 62 -6.21 -5.51 2.30
C ILE A 62 -5.21 -5.14 3.38
N GLY A 63 -4.24 -4.31 3.00
CA GLY A 63 -3.23 -3.75 3.88
C GLY A 63 -3.20 -2.25 3.78
N CYS A 64 -2.91 -1.60 4.89
CA CYS A 64 -2.86 -0.15 5.01
C CYS A 64 -1.71 0.28 5.90
N VAL A 65 -1.09 1.42 5.56
CA VAL A 65 -0.14 2.12 6.44
C VAL A 65 -0.47 3.60 6.47
N LEU A 66 -0.18 4.26 7.58
CA LEU A 66 -0.25 5.71 7.74
C LEU A 66 1.13 6.26 7.95
N VAL A 67 1.44 7.30 7.20
CA VAL A 67 2.74 8.00 7.19
C VAL A 67 2.54 9.41 7.72
N HIS A 68 3.39 9.82 8.63
CA HIS A 68 3.51 11.16 9.16
C HIS A 68 4.97 11.58 9.09
N GLU A 69 5.29 12.76 8.55
CA GLU A 69 6.67 13.26 8.38
C GLU A 69 7.62 12.22 7.72
N GLY A 70 7.17 11.56 6.65
CA GLY A 70 7.98 10.56 5.93
C GLY A 70 8.24 9.26 6.70
N LYS A 71 7.63 9.06 7.89
CA LYS A 71 7.75 7.87 8.73
C LYS A 71 6.44 7.13 8.85
N ILE A 72 6.46 5.80 8.79
CA ILE A 72 5.27 4.98 9.02
C ILE A 72 4.98 4.93 10.52
N ILE A 73 3.91 5.56 10.96
CA ILE A 73 3.46 5.58 12.36
C ILE A 73 2.45 4.47 12.69
N ALA A 74 1.71 3.99 11.69
CA ALA A 74 0.75 2.91 11.89
C ALA A 74 0.74 1.92 10.72
N ARG A 75 0.51 0.64 11.03
CA ARG A 75 0.35 -0.47 10.09
C ARG A 75 -0.88 -1.28 10.45
N GLY A 76 -1.66 -1.67 9.45
CA GLY A 76 -2.87 -2.46 9.63
C GLY A 76 -3.15 -3.37 8.45
N TYR A 77 -3.91 -4.41 8.70
CA TYR A 77 -4.44 -5.31 7.69
C TYR A 77 -5.81 -5.82 8.12
N ASN A 78 -6.62 -6.25 7.17
CA ASN A 78 -7.98 -6.69 7.41
C ASN A 78 -8.02 -7.89 8.38
N LYS A 79 -8.95 -7.85 9.34
CA LYS A 79 -9.15 -8.88 10.39
C LYS A 79 -10.64 -9.12 10.67
N ARG A 80 -11.52 -8.84 9.71
CA ARG A 80 -12.98 -8.86 9.90
C ARG A 80 -13.49 -10.20 10.39
N ASN A 81 -13.10 -11.29 9.71
CA ASN A 81 -13.56 -12.63 10.05
C ASN A 81 -12.94 -13.12 11.36
N LYS A 82 -11.62 -12.93 11.53
CA LYS A 82 -10.90 -13.35 12.75
C LYS A 82 -11.42 -12.65 14.01
N LYS A 83 -11.74 -11.36 13.90
CA LYS A 83 -12.27 -10.57 15.02
C LYS A 83 -13.78 -10.61 15.12
N LYS A 84 -14.49 -11.22 14.16
CA LYS A 84 -15.96 -11.20 14.06
C LYS A 84 -16.51 -9.76 14.18
N ASN A 85 -15.83 -8.80 13.56
CA ASN A 85 -16.10 -7.38 13.70
C ASN A 85 -16.04 -6.67 12.35
N THR A 86 -17.15 -6.08 11.92
CA THR A 86 -17.26 -5.33 10.66
C THR A 86 -16.27 -4.16 10.60
N LEU A 87 -15.95 -3.53 11.72
CA LEU A 87 -15.05 -2.39 11.77
C LEU A 87 -13.56 -2.78 11.67
N ALA A 88 -13.22 -4.07 11.68
CA ALA A 88 -11.83 -4.53 11.65
C ALA A 88 -11.21 -4.50 10.24
N HIS A 89 -11.47 -3.44 9.48
CA HIS A 89 -10.81 -3.14 8.21
C HIS A 89 -9.42 -2.53 8.44
N ALA A 90 -8.54 -2.69 7.47
CA ALA A 90 -7.15 -2.23 7.54
C ALA A 90 -7.05 -0.74 7.86
N GLU A 91 -7.85 0.08 7.18
CA GLU A 91 -7.91 1.53 7.29
C GLU A 91 -8.36 1.97 8.70
N ILE A 92 -9.44 1.38 9.21
CA ILE A 92 -9.96 1.67 10.56
C ILE A 92 -8.91 1.30 11.63
N ILE A 93 -8.26 0.15 11.46
CA ILE A 93 -7.19 -0.28 12.37
C ILE A 93 -6.03 0.71 12.38
N VAL A 94 -5.68 1.24 11.21
CA VAL A 94 -4.57 2.19 11.06
C VAL A 94 -4.93 3.55 11.65
N ILE A 95 -6.13 4.07 11.38
CA ILE A 95 -6.63 5.32 11.97
C ILE A 95 -6.58 5.25 13.49
N ASN A 96 -7.16 4.21 14.09
CA ASN A 96 -7.16 4.01 15.53
C ASN A 96 -5.76 3.95 16.17
N LYS A 97 -4.81 3.34 15.46
CA LYS A 97 -3.41 3.26 15.95
C LYS A 97 -2.72 4.62 15.83
N ALA A 98 -2.88 5.30 14.69
CA ALA A 98 -2.26 6.59 14.46
C ALA A 98 -2.76 7.64 15.44
N SER A 99 -4.07 7.69 15.71
CA SER A 99 -4.65 8.59 16.71
C SER A 99 -4.05 8.39 18.10
N ARG A 100 -3.76 7.13 18.48
CA ARG A 100 -3.08 6.84 19.75
C ARG A 100 -1.62 7.27 19.76
N VAL A 101 -0.93 7.16 18.62
CA VAL A 101 0.48 7.56 18.50
C VAL A 101 0.64 9.07 18.55
N LEU A 102 -0.27 9.81 17.88
CA LEU A 102 -0.25 11.26 17.82
C LEU A 102 -0.97 11.92 19.00
N GLY A 103 -1.78 11.17 19.75
CA GLY A 103 -2.57 11.72 20.85
C GLY A 103 -3.77 12.58 20.39
N ASP A 104 -4.11 12.55 19.10
CA ASP A 104 -5.21 13.30 18.52
C ASP A 104 -6.03 12.43 17.56
N TRP A 105 -7.32 12.72 17.43
CA TRP A 105 -8.19 12.10 16.43
C TRP A 105 -7.98 12.72 15.02
N ARG A 106 -7.49 13.94 14.94
CA ARG A 106 -7.13 14.60 13.68
C ARG A 106 -5.79 14.10 13.20
N LEU A 107 -5.75 13.70 11.94
CA LEU A 107 -4.56 13.14 11.27
C LEU A 107 -4.17 14.02 10.08
N GLU A 108 -4.19 15.36 10.28
CA GLU A 108 -4.10 16.38 9.23
C GLU A 108 -2.75 16.42 8.50
N GLU A 109 -1.68 15.88 9.11
CA GLU A 109 -0.34 15.82 8.49
C GLU A 109 0.01 14.39 8.00
N CYS A 110 -1.00 13.53 7.87
CA CYS A 110 -0.79 12.14 7.53
C CYS A 110 -1.15 11.82 6.08
N THR A 111 -0.39 10.91 5.46
CA THR A 111 -0.75 10.27 4.20
C THR A 111 -1.09 8.80 4.44
N MET A 112 -2.25 8.36 3.95
CA MET A 112 -2.66 6.97 4.01
C MET A 112 -2.29 6.25 2.71
N TYR A 113 -1.70 5.05 2.83
CA TYR A 113 -1.45 4.14 1.71
C TYR A 113 -2.27 2.87 1.92
N VAL A 114 -3.13 2.54 0.97
CA VAL A 114 -4.01 1.38 1.04
C VAL A 114 -3.98 0.57 -0.26
N THR A 115 -3.93 -0.75 -0.14
CA THR A 115 -3.80 -1.65 -1.31
C THR A 115 -5.06 -1.76 -2.15
N LEU A 116 -6.23 -1.47 -1.58
CA LEU A 116 -7.52 -1.48 -2.26
C LEU A 116 -8.30 -0.21 -1.93
N GLU A 117 -9.04 0.31 -2.89
CA GLU A 117 -9.92 1.47 -2.73
C GLU A 117 -10.83 1.32 -1.51
N PRO A 118 -10.91 2.35 -0.63
CA PRO A 118 -11.72 2.32 0.57
C PRO A 118 -13.22 2.14 0.28
N CYS A 119 -13.88 1.33 1.09
CA CYS A 119 -15.33 1.18 1.11
C CYS A 119 -16.02 2.39 1.78
N PRO A 120 -17.37 2.54 1.75
CA PRO A 120 -18.07 3.70 2.31
C PRO A 120 -17.71 3.98 3.78
N MET A 121 -17.65 2.94 4.60
CA MET A 121 -17.27 3.05 6.02
C MET A 121 -15.87 3.62 6.20
N CYS A 122 -14.89 3.10 5.44
CA CYS A 122 -13.51 3.55 5.53
C CYS A 122 -13.31 4.94 4.95
N ALA A 123 -13.96 5.26 3.81
CA ALA A 123 -13.93 6.59 3.22
C ALA A 123 -14.50 7.64 4.18
N GLY A 124 -15.65 7.34 4.81
CA GLY A 124 -16.22 8.20 5.86
C GLY A 124 -15.26 8.41 7.05
N ALA A 125 -14.60 7.34 7.50
CA ALA A 125 -13.63 7.44 8.59
C ALA A 125 -12.39 8.28 8.22
N ILE A 126 -11.91 8.18 6.99
CA ILE A 126 -10.79 8.99 6.46
C ILE A 126 -11.15 10.48 6.47
N VAL A 127 -12.35 10.83 5.98
CA VAL A 127 -12.86 12.21 5.99
C VAL A 127 -12.99 12.72 7.44
N GLN A 128 -13.58 11.93 8.34
CA GLN A 128 -13.74 12.31 9.75
C GLN A 128 -12.41 12.48 10.46
N ALA A 129 -11.42 11.62 10.17
CA ALA A 129 -10.08 11.72 10.74
C ALA A 129 -9.24 12.88 10.15
N ARG A 130 -9.77 13.64 9.19
CA ARG A 130 -9.08 14.78 8.55
C ARG A 130 -7.78 14.39 7.83
N ILE A 131 -7.69 13.17 7.31
CA ILE A 131 -6.52 12.74 6.52
C ILE A 131 -6.52 13.48 5.19
N PRO A 132 -5.47 14.26 4.86
CA PRO A 132 -5.48 15.11 3.66
C PRO A 132 -5.20 14.35 2.36
N LYS A 133 -4.47 13.22 2.43
CA LYS A 133 -4.07 12.45 1.24
C LYS A 133 -4.22 10.94 1.43
N VAL A 134 -4.77 10.30 0.39
CA VAL A 134 -4.87 8.83 0.28
C VAL A 134 -4.24 8.36 -1.02
N VAL A 135 -3.31 7.42 -0.93
CA VAL A 135 -2.66 6.75 -2.06
C VAL A 135 -3.23 5.33 -2.17
N ILE A 136 -3.84 5.03 -3.31
CA ILE A 136 -4.56 3.78 -3.57
C ILE A 136 -3.77 2.92 -4.55
N GLY A 137 -3.60 1.62 -4.22
CA GLY A 137 -3.00 0.65 -5.11
C GLY A 137 -3.97 0.25 -6.23
N SER A 138 -5.05 -0.43 -5.89
CA SER A 138 -6.04 -0.96 -6.84
C SER A 138 -7.43 -0.44 -6.56
N MET A 139 -8.21 -0.20 -7.61
CA MET A 139 -9.60 0.25 -7.51
C MET A 139 -10.55 -0.90 -7.17
N ASN A 140 -11.72 -0.56 -6.60
CA ASN A 140 -12.76 -1.52 -6.21
C ASN A 140 -14.09 -1.21 -6.90
N PRO A 141 -14.37 -1.74 -8.09
CA PRO A 141 -15.57 -1.42 -8.87
C PRO A 141 -16.89 -1.78 -8.18
N LYS A 142 -16.86 -2.63 -7.13
CA LYS A 142 -18.08 -3.13 -6.47
C LYS A 142 -18.49 -2.34 -5.24
N ALA A 143 -17.54 -1.70 -4.55
CA ALA A 143 -17.79 -1.05 -3.28
C ALA A 143 -16.82 0.11 -2.98
N GLY A 144 -16.05 0.56 -3.96
CA GLY A 144 -15.09 1.63 -3.80
C GLY A 144 -15.75 3.00 -3.72
N CYS A 145 -15.30 3.82 -2.78
CA CYS A 145 -15.85 5.15 -2.53
C CYS A 145 -14.81 6.27 -2.64
N ALA A 146 -13.81 6.06 -3.49
CA ALA A 146 -12.84 7.06 -3.91
C ALA A 146 -12.86 7.26 -5.44
N GLY A 147 -14.03 7.07 -6.06
CA GLY A 147 -14.27 7.32 -7.49
C GLY A 147 -14.81 6.13 -8.28
N SER A 148 -14.82 4.87 -7.75
CA SER A 148 -15.39 3.73 -8.49
C SER A 148 -16.91 3.71 -8.49
N VAL A 149 -17.56 3.67 -7.32
CA VAL A 149 -19.02 3.66 -7.17
C VAL A 149 -19.51 5.04 -6.76
N LEU A 150 -18.88 5.62 -5.77
CA LEU A 150 -19.08 6.97 -5.26
C LEU A 150 -17.73 7.64 -5.02
N ASN A 151 -17.74 8.95 -4.83
CA ASN A 151 -16.54 9.68 -4.38
C ASN A 151 -16.82 10.42 -3.07
N LEU A 152 -16.79 9.70 -1.95
CA LEU A 152 -16.96 10.28 -0.62
C LEU A 152 -15.75 11.09 -0.15
N LEU A 153 -14.59 10.89 -0.75
CA LEU A 153 -13.37 11.59 -0.38
C LEU A 153 -13.31 13.04 -0.92
N ASP A 154 -14.12 13.33 -1.94
CA ASP A 154 -14.28 14.68 -2.52
C ASP A 154 -15.78 15.03 -2.70
N MET A 155 -16.59 14.75 -1.69
CA MET A 155 -18.03 15.04 -1.72
C MET A 155 -18.28 16.53 -1.50
N PRO A 156 -18.98 17.23 -2.43
CA PRO A 156 -19.42 18.60 -2.21
C PRO A 156 -20.29 18.69 -0.95
N GLY A 157 -20.02 19.68 -0.10
CA GLY A 157 -20.72 19.88 1.15
C GLY A 157 -20.09 19.22 2.37
N PHE A 158 -19.14 18.32 2.21
CA PHE A 158 -18.31 17.88 3.33
C PHE A 158 -17.30 18.97 3.72
N ASN A 159 -17.02 19.07 5.00
CA ASN A 159 -16.10 20.06 5.57
C ASN A 159 -14.62 19.65 5.44
N HIS A 160 -14.32 18.54 4.77
CA HIS A 160 -12.96 18.07 4.49
C HIS A 160 -12.94 17.32 3.17
N ARG A 161 -11.96 17.61 2.36
CA ARG A 161 -11.68 16.92 1.09
C ARG A 161 -10.33 16.24 1.15
N VAL A 162 -10.21 15.13 0.47
CA VAL A 162 -9.03 14.27 0.49
C VAL A 162 -8.43 14.20 -0.90
N GLU A 163 -7.15 14.53 -1.03
CA GLU A 163 -6.40 14.28 -2.26
C GLU A 163 -6.27 12.78 -2.49
N VAL A 164 -6.58 12.31 -3.70
CA VAL A 164 -6.54 10.88 -4.05
C VAL A 164 -5.55 10.62 -5.17
N GLU A 165 -4.49 9.90 -4.88
CA GLU A 165 -3.55 9.34 -5.86
C GLU A 165 -3.86 7.86 -6.09
N ARG A 166 -3.90 7.42 -7.36
CA ARG A 166 -4.34 6.08 -7.75
C ARG A 166 -3.28 5.35 -8.55
N GLY A 167 -3.30 4.01 -8.51
CA GLY A 167 -2.49 3.17 -9.40
C GLY A 167 -1.07 2.92 -8.93
N ILE A 168 -0.71 3.30 -7.71
CA ILE A 168 0.64 3.03 -7.18
C ILE A 168 0.78 1.53 -6.86
N LEU A 169 1.63 0.85 -7.64
CA LEU A 169 1.78 -0.62 -7.62
C LEU A 169 0.43 -1.35 -7.81
N GLU A 170 -0.37 -0.88 -8.76
CA GLU A 170 -1.72 -1.40 -9.03
C GLU A 170 -1.71 -2.90 -9.30
N GLU A 171 -0.84 -3.36 -10.21
CA GLU A 171 -0.80 -4.77 -10.60
C GLU A 171 -0.50 -5.71 -9.41
N PRO A 172 0.52 -5.49 -8.56
CA PRO A 172 0.74 -6.26 -7.35
C PRO A 172 -0.47 -6.27 -6.38
N CYS A 173 -1.15 -5.14 -6.22
CA CYS A 173 -2.34 -5.02 -5.36
C CYS A 173 -3.52 -5.81 -5.93
N SER A 174 -3.83 -5.65 -7.21
CA SER A 174 -4.91 -6.34 -7.91
C SER A 174 -4.70 -7.86 -7.94
N ARG A 175 -3.46 -8.32 -8.17
CA ARG A 175 -3.13 -9.75 -8.13
C ARG A 175 -3.40 -10.40 -6.77
N LEU A 176 -3.14 -9.73 -5.67
CA LEU A 176 -3.44 -10.25 -4.34
C LEU A 176 -4.94 -10.49 -4.17
N MET A 177 -5.77 -9.54 -4.61
CA MET A 177 -7.23 -9.65 -4.54
C MET A 177 -7.76 -10.77 -5.43
N SER A 178 -7.36 -10.78 -6.70
CA SER A 178 -7.82 -11.77 -7.68
C SER A 178 -7.39 -13.20 -7.31
N GLY A 179 -6.17 -13.38 -6.83
CA GLY A 179 -5.64 -14.64 -6.33
C GLY A 179 -6.45 -15.18 -5.15
N PHE A 180 -6.68 -14.36 -4.16
CA PHE A 180 -7.47 -14.71 -2.97
C PHE A 180 -8.88 -15.20 -3.33
N PHE A 181 -9.61 -14.44 -4.15
CA PHE A 181 -10.96 -14.85 -4.52
C PHE A 181 -11.00 -16.07 -5.46
N LYS A 182 -9.96 -16.28 -6.27
CA LYS A 182 -9.81 -17.50 -7.07
C LYS A 182 -9.66 -18.73 -6.16
N GLU A 183 -8.78 -18.66 -5.18
CA GLU A 183 -8.57 -19.75 -4.21
C GLU A 183 -9.82 -20.01 -3.36
N LEU A 184 -10.50 -18.95 -2.91
CA LEU A 184 -11.73 -19.09 -2.14
C LEU A 184 -12.83 -19.81 -2.92
N ARG A 185 -12.98 -19.51 -4.22
CA ARG A 185 -13.93 -20.22 -5.11
C ARG A 185 -13.57 -21.70 -5.28
N LEU A 186 -12.27 -22.00 -5.41
CA LEU A 186 -11.80 -23.39 -5.55
C LEU A 186 -12.04 -24.19 -4.27
N LYS A 187 -11.80 -23.60 -3.09
CA LYS A 187 -12.09 -24.25 -1.79
C LYS A 187 -13.59 -24.56 -1.64
N ARG A 188 -14.47 -23.61 -1.97
CA ARG A 188 -15.94 -23.82 -1.91
C ARG A 188 -16.41 -24.96 -2.82
N LYS A 189 -15.88 -25.05 -4.05
CA LYS A 189 -16.21 -26.15 -4.97
C LYS A 189 -15.76 -27.53 -4.50
N LYS A 190 -14.75 -27.61 -3.63
CA LYS A 190 -14.29 -28.90 -3.06
C LYS A 190 -15.06 -29.31 -1.82
N SER A 191 -15.82 -28.40 -1.21
CA SER A 191 -16.60 -28.64 0.01
C SER A 191 -18.09 -28.93 -0.27
N THR A 192 -18.49 -28.87 -1.55
CA THR A 192 -19.80 -29.26 -2.09
C THR A 192 -19.66 -30.57 -2.85
#